data_a102eec97cce19e4f55f7d9d1e805a12
#
_entry.id   a102eec97cce19e4f55f7d9d1e805a12
#
_cell.length_a   1.000
_cell.length_b   1.000
_cell.length_c   1.000
_cell.angle_alpha   90.00
_cell.angle_beta   90.00
_cell.angle_gamma   90.00
#
_symmetry.space_group_name_H-M   'P 1'
#
loop_
_entity.id
_entity.type
_entity.pdbx_description
1 polymer ?
#
loop_
_entity_poly.entity_id
_entity_poly.type
_entity_poly.pdbx_seq_one_letter_code
_entity_poly.pdbx_strand_id
1 'polypeptide(L)'
;VLCYAPVASVVTLSSAILGRDGCLNFFAGPTDKQFSAPMNFYDVHYNSTHVMGTTGGNTADMLESLELTAANRIDPSVMVTHVGGLDAAAETTLNLPKIPGGKKLIYTHVEMPLTALADLRDKAAEDERYAGLADIVESNKGLWCPAAERYLLEHWACTE
;
A
#
# COMPACT_ATOMS: atom_id res chain seq x y z
N VAL A 1 -18.58 -0.52 9.00
CA VAL A 1 -17.90 -1.22 7.90
C VAL A 1 -17.03 -0.25 7.12
N LEU A 2 -15.79 -0.63 6.82
CA LEU A 2 -14.89 0.13 5.94
C LEU A 2 -14.84 -0.57 4.57
N CYS A 3 -15.23 0.10 3.50
CA CYS A 3 -15.25 -0.44 2.14
C CYS A 3 -14.13 0.19 1.29
N TYR A 4 -13.14 -0.62 0.93
CA TYR A 4 -11.97 -0.21 0.13
C TYR A 4 -12.03 -0.70 -1.32
N ALA A 5 -13.09 -1.42 -1.72
CA ALA A 5 -13.24 -1.97 -3.06
C ALA A 5 -14.35 -1.25 -3.84
N PRO A 6 -14.07 -0.66 -5.04
CA PRO A 6 -15.08 -0.05 -5.89
C PRO A 6 -15.82 -1.13 -6.72
N VAL A 7 -16.47 -2.06 -6.02
CA VAL A 7 -17.21 -3.18 -6.61
C VAL A 7 -18.65 -3.15 -6.07
N ALA A 8 -19.63 -3.00 -6.95
CA ALA A 8 -21.03 -2.79 -6.57
C ALA A 8 -21.58 -3.89 -5.62
N SER A 9 -21.26 -5.15 -5.87
CA SER A 9 -21.70 -6.26 -5.00
C SER A 9 -21.06 -6.18 -3.60
N VAL A 10 -19.82 -5.72 -3.50
CA VAL A 10 -19.14 -5.51 -2.20
C VAL A 10 -19.79 -4.36 -1.43
N VAL A 11 -20.14 -3.26 -2.09
CA VAL A 11 -20.85 -2.15 -1.46
C VAL A 11 -22.24 -2.58 -0.97
N THR A 12 -23.00 -3.32 -1.81
CA THR A 12 -24.30 -3.86 -1.43
C THR A 12 -24.21 -4.79 -0.22
N LEU A 13 -23.23 -5.70 -0.21
CA LEU A 13 -23.00 -6.60 0.92
C LEU A 13 -22.59 -5.81 2.18
N SER A 14 -21.70 -4.84 2.04
CA SER A 14 -21.25 -3.98 3.13
C SER A 14 -22.42 -3.21 3.77
N SER A 15 -23.37 -2.77 2.96
CA SER A 15 -24.61 -2.14 3.43
C SER A 15 -25.52 -3.14 4.15
N ALA A 16 -25.68 -4.35 3.62
CA ALA A 16 -26.58 -5.37 4.15
C ALA A 16 -26.15 -5.94 5.52
N ILE A 17 -24.88 -5.86 5.88
CA ILE A 17 -24.36 -6.36 7.16
C ILE A 17 -24.32 -5.30 8.27
N LEU A 18 -24.78 -4.07 7.99
CA LEU A 18 -24.84 -3.02 9.00
C LEU A 18 -25.89 -3.37 10.07
N GLY A 19 -25.51 -3.27 11.31
CA GLY A 19 -26.44 -3.32 12.44
C GLY A 19 -27.10 -1.97 12.68
N ARG A 20 -27.90 -1.90 13.74
CA ARG A 20 -28.55 -0.64 14.16
C ARG A 20 -27.51 0.45 14.43
N ASP A 21 -27.75 1.66 13.93
CA ASP A 21 -26.83 2.82 13.99
C ASP A 21 -25.47 2.53 13.32
N GLY A 22 -25.46 1.54 12.40
CA GLY A 22 -24.24 1.12 11.71
C GLY A 22 -23.81 2.11 10.63
N CYS A 23 -22.49 2.27 10.44
CA CYS A 23 -21.93 3.15 9.44
C CYS A 23 -21.16 2.36 8.38
N LEU A 24 -21.46 2.60 7.10
CA LEU A 24 -20.63 2.23 5.96
C LEU A 24 -19.78 3.44 5.57
N ASN A 25 -18.47 3.36 5.77
CA ASN A 25 -17.53 4.32 5.21
C ASN A 25 -17.02 3.80 3.87
N PHE A 26 -17.35 4.50 2.80
CA PHE A 26 -16.90 4.19 1.44
C PHE A 26 -15.64 5.01 1.13
N PHE A 27 -14.49 4.35 1.23
CA PHE A 27 -13.17 4.92 0.96
C PHE A 27 -12.64 4.54 -0.44
N ALA A 28 -13.25 3.57 -1.11
CA ALA A 28 -12.84 3.14 -2.43
C ALA A 28 -12.95 4.28 -3.45
N GLY A 29 -11.98 4.37 -4.37
CA GLY A 29 -11.96 5.38 -5.43
C GLY A 29 -12.42 4.80 -6.78
N PRO A 30 -13.71 4.79 -7.12
CA PRO A 30 -14.15 4.35 -8.45
C PRO A 30 -13.66 5.34 -9.51
N THR A 31 -13.23 4.80 -10.65
CA THR A 31 -12.85 5.60 -11.82
C THR A 31 -14.04 5.99 -12.68
N ASP A 32 -15.12 5.21 -12.62
CA ASP A 32 -16.38 5.50 -13.28
C ASP A 32 -17.22 6.48 -12.46
N LYS A 33 -17.50 7.65 -13.03
CA LYS A 33 -18.32 8.68 -12.40
C LYS A 33 -19.78 8.27 -12.19
N GLN A 34 -20.26 7.24 -12.90
CA GLN A 34 -21.61 6.69 -12.77
C GLN A 34 -21.65 5.45 -11.87
N PHE A 35 -20.55 5.11 -11.19
CA PHE A 35 -20.51 3.98 -10.28
C PHE A 35 -21.64 4.07 -9.26
N SER A 36 -22.44 3.01 -9.16
CA SER A 36 -23.59 2.92 -8.25
C SER A 36 -23.73 1.49 -7.72
N ALA A 37 -24.38 1.37 -6.56
CA ALA A 37 -24.72 0.09 -5.96
C ALA A 37 -26.10 0.16 -5.30
N PRO A 38 -26.91 -0.92 -5.35
CA PRO A 38 -28.18 -1.00 -4.63
C PRO A 38 -27.97 -0.88 -3.13
N MET A 39 -28.92 -0.19 -2.47
CA MET A 39 -28.95 -0.01 -1.03
C MET A 39 -30.37 -0.15 -0.50
N ASN A 40 -30.55 -0.76 0.68
CA ASN A 40 -31.85 -0.93 1.30
C ASN A 40 -32.22 0.30 2.14
N PHE A 41 -33.08 1.16 1.62
CA PHE A 41 -33.54 2.35 2.34
C PHE A 41 -34.48 2.07 3.50
N TYR A 42 -35.06 0.87 3.59
CA TYR A 42 -35.79 0.43 4.79
C TYR A 42 -34.83 0.37 5.99
N ASP A 43 -33.66 -0.23 5.83
CA ASP A 43 -32.64 -0.30 6.88
C ASP A 43 -32.08 1.07 7.23
N VAL A 44 -31.93 1.96 6.24
CA VAL A 44 -31.52 3.35 6.50
C VAL A 44 -32.52 4.02 7.44
N HIS A 45 -33.82 3.83 7.23
CA HIS A 45 -34.86 4.46 8.05
C HIS A 45 -35.01 3.80 9.42
N TYR A 46 -35.21 2.47 9.45
CA TYR A 46 -35.59 1.77 10.70
C TYR A 46 -34.41 1.35 11.56
N ASN A 47 -33.25 1.14 10.96
CA ASN A 47 -32.01 0.79 11.68
C ASN A 47 -31.08 1.99 11.85
N SER A 48 -31.45 3.18 11.36
CA SER A 48 -30.63 4.40 11.45
C SER A 48 -29.22 4.19 10.87
N THR A 49 -29.11 3.47 9.74
CA THR A 49 -27.80 3.23 9.13
C THR A 49 -27.29 4.46 8.39
N HIS A 50 -25.97 4.60 8.34
CA HIS A 50 -25.29 5.75 7.76
C HIS A 50 -24.37 5.33 6.63
N VAL A 51 -24.26 6.20 5.60
CA VAL A 51 -23.24 6.07 4.55
C VAL A 51 -22.40 7.33 4.54
N MET A 52 -21.11 7.17 4.66
CA MET A 52 -20.14 8.25 4.63
C MET A 52 -19.13 8.03 3.53
N GLY A 53 -18.71 9.08 2.86
CA GLY A 53 -17.62 9.07 1.91
C GLY A 53 -16.36 9.66 2.54
N THR A 54 -15.22 9.11 2.16
CA THR A 54 -13.91 9.65 2.55
C THR A 54 -13.00 9.66 1.32
N THR A 55 -12.35 10.76 1.06
CA THR A 55 -11.40 10.89 -0.05
C THR A 55 -10.14 11.59 0.41
N GLY A 56 -8.99 10.89 0.29
CA GLY A 56 -7.70 11.43 0.64
C GLY A 56 -7.59 11.87 2.10
N GLY A 57 -6.45 12.44 2.43
CA GLY A 57 -6.19 13.12 3.70
C GLY A 57 -5.83 14.59 3.45
N ASN A 58 -5.82 15.37 4.50
CA ASN A 58 -5.31 16.73 4.51
C ASN A 58 -3.91 16.78 5.17
N THR A 59 -3.33 17.97 5.28
CA THR A 59 -1.99 18.13 5.89
C THR A 59 -1.96 17.69 7.37
N ALA A 60 -3.05 17.86 8.11
CA ALA A 60 -3.12 17.43 9.51
C ALA A 60 -3.08 15.90 9.62
N ASP A 61 -3.78 15.19 8.74
CA ASP A 61 -3.74 13.73 8.67
C ASP A 61 -2.33 13.21 8.34
N MET A 62 -1.60 13.94 7.48
CA MET A 62 -0.20 13.60 7.16
C MET A 62 0.71 13.78 8.38
N LEU A 63 0.56 14.88 9.12
CA LEU A 63 1.33 15.12 10.34
C LEU A 63 1.04 14.06 11.40
N GLU A 64 -0.23 13.72 11.62
CA GLU A 64 -0.63 12.64 12.53
C GLU A 64 0.00 11.30 12.11
N SER A 65 0.00 10.98 10.82
CA SER A 65 0.64 9.76 10.30
C SER A 65 2.14 9.71 10.61
N LEU A 66 2.84 10.84 10.45
CA LEU A 66 4.27 10.95 10.80
C LEU A 66 4.51 10.79 12.31
N GLU A 67 3.67 11.41 13.14
CA GLU A 67 3.74 11.28 14.60
C GLU A 67 3.50 9.85 15.06
N LEU A 68 2.50 9.18 14.49
CA LEU A 68 2.20 7.77 14.79
C LEU A 68 3.35 6.85 14.37
N THR A 69 3.98 7.12 13.22
CA THR A 69 5.15 6.39 12.75
C THR A 69 6.35 6.61 13.65
N ALA A 70 6.63 7.86 14.02
CA ALA A 70 7.74 8.20 14.93
C ALA A 70 7.55 7.58 16.34
N ALA A 71 6.30 7.44 16.78
CA ALA A 71 5.95 6.78 18.04
C ALA A 71 5.90 5.25 17.96
N ASN A 72 6.25 4.64 16.82
CA ASN A 72 6.14 3.21 16.52
C ASN A 72 4.74 2.62 16.76
N ARG A 73 3.70 3.43 16.55
CA ARG A 73 2.29 2.98 16.65
C ARG A 73 1.78 2.41 15.33
N ILE A 74 2.34 2.86 14.22
CA ILE A 74 2.15 2.29 12.89
C ILE A 74 3.51 2.07 12.24
N ASP A 75 3.60 1.04 11.42
CA ASP A 75 4.78 0.75 10.61
C ASP A 75 4.38 0.70 9.12
N PRO A 76 4.60 1.78 8.35
CA PRO A 76 4.24 1.81 6.93
C PRO A 76 5.13 0.90 6.07
N SER A 77 6.28 0.44 6.58
CA SER A 77 7.21 -0.43 5.84
C SER A 77 6.60 -1.79 5.49
N VAL A 78 5.63 -2.27 6.29
CA VAL A 78 4.89 -3.51 6.02
C VAL A 78 4.12 -3.49 4.69
N MET A 79 3.87 -2.30 4.13
CA MET A 79 3.20 -2.14 2.83
C MET A 79 4.18 -2.25 1.65
N VAL A 80 5.48 -2.15 1.89
CA VAL A 80 6.50 -2.23 0.83
C VAL A 80 6.64 -3.67 0.37
N THR A 81 6.45 -3.90 -0.92
CA THR A 81 6.61 -5.23 -1.55
C THR A 81 7.68 -5.25 -2.63
N HIS A 82 8.09 -4.08 -3.12
CA HIS A 82 9.11 -3.94 -4.13
C HIS A 82 10.00 -2.74 -3.80
N VAL A 83 11.26 -2.85 -4.17
CA VAL A 83 12.23 -1.75 -4.09
C VAL A 83 12.93 -1.57 -5.43
N GLY A 84 13.38 -0.37 -5.74
CA GLY A 84 14.10 -0.08 -6.98
C GLY A 84 14.72 1.31 -6.98
N GLY A 85 15.52 1.60 -7.97
CA GLY A 85 16.15 2.88 -8.20
C GLY A 85 15.32 3.82 -9.08
N LEU A 86 15.83 5.05 -9.24
CA LEU A 86 15.18 6.06 -10.07
C LEU A 86 15.10 5.65 -11.55
N ASP A 87 16.06 4.89 -12.02
CA ASP A 87 16.11 4.30 -13.37
C ASP A 87 14.89 3.42 -13.68
N ALA A 88 14.35 2.71 -12.67
CA ALA A 88 13.16 1.88 -12.79
C ALA A 88 11.83 2.65 -12.69
N ALA A 89 11.84 3.93 -12.29
CA ALA A 89 10.62 4.67 -11.92
C ALA A 89 9.63 4.82 -13.06
N ALA A 90 10.11 5.16 -14.28
CA ALA A 90 9.24 5.40 -15.44
C ALA A 90 8.50 4.11 -15.84
N GLU A 91 9.23 3.01 -16.00
CA GLU A 91 8.65 1.71 -16.37
C GLU A 91 7.70 1.20 -15.30
N THR A 92 8.09 1.32 -14.01
CA THR A 92 7.25 0.97 -12.86
C THR A 92 5.92 1.72 -12.91
N THR A 93 5.95 3.03 -13.15
CA THR A 93 4.75 3.87 -13.19
C THR A 93 3.81 3.46 -14.32
N LEU A 94 4.35 3.23 -15.52
CA LEU A 94 3.55 2.84 -16.69
C LEU A 94 2.94 1.43 -16.54
N ASN A 95 3.60 0.53 -15.83
CA ASN A 95 3.16 -0.84 -15.64
C ASN A 95 2.51 -1.10 -14.28
N LEU A 96 2.36 -0.09 -13.44
CA LEU A 96 1.86 -0.23 -12.06
C LEU A 96 0.60 -1.11 -11.93
N PRO A 97 -0.42 -1.02 -12.81
CA PRO A 97 -1.61 -1.88 -12.72
C PRO A 97 -1.32 -3.38 -12.95
N LYS A 98 -0.18 -3.72 -13.54
CA LYS A 98 0.22 -5.11 -13.84
C LYS A 98 1.17 -5.69 -12.79
N ILE A 99 1.75 -4.85 -11.93
CA ILE A 99 2.71 -5.27 -10.91
C ILE A 99 1.95 -5.59 -9.62
N PRO A 100 1.88 -6.85 -9.19
CA PRO A 100 1.13 -7.25 -8.00
C PRO A 100 1.75 -6.69 -6.71
N GLY A 101 1.04 -6.87 -5.59
CA GLY A 101 1.51 -6.53 -4.25
C GLY A 101 1.20 -5.09 -3.83
N GLY A 102 1.82 -4.67 -2.74
CA GLY A 102 1.63 -3.37 -2.09
C GLY A 102 2.44 -2.23 -2.71
N LYS A 103 3.13 -1.47 -1.88
CA LYS A 103 3.89 -0.28 -2.32
C LYS A 103 5.21 -0.65 -3.00
N LYS A 104 5.55 0.13 -4.03
CA LYS A 104 6.83 0.11 -4.74
C LYS A 104 7.63 1.32 -4.26
N LEU A 105 8.73 1.05 -3.56
CA LEU A 105 9.58 2.09 -2.99
C LEU A 105 10.73 2.38 -3.95
N ILE A 106 10.81 3.61 -4.44
CA ILE A 106 11.83 4.06 -5.39
C ILE A 106 12.80 5.00 -4.68
N TYR A 107 14.06 4.66 -4.72
CA TYR A 107 15.16 5.45 -4.15
C TYR A 107 15.80 6.31 -5.24
N THR A 108 15.83 7.63 -5.04
CA THR A 108 16.22 8.60 -6.08
C THR A 108 17.73 8.64 -6.37
N HIS A 109 18.55 8.12 -5.47
CA HIS A 109 20.02 8.08 -5.60
C HIS A 109 20.56 6.66 -5.72
N VAL A 110 19.74 5.76 -6.26
CA VAL A 110 20.04 4.34 -6.44
C VAL A 110 19.78 3.96 -7.88
N GLU A 111 20.63 3.12 -8.46
CA GLU A 111 20.41 2.44 -9.73
C GLU A 111 20.16 0.94 -9.44
N MET A 112 18.91 0.54 -9.57
CA MET A 112 18.47 -0.81 -9.27
C MET A 112 17.15 -1.09 -10.00
N PRO A 113 17.05 -2.20 -10.74
CA PRO A 113 15.76 -2.57 -11.35
C PRO A 113 14.72 -2.81 -10.26
N LEU A 114 13.44 -2.53 -10.57
CA LEU A 114 12.37 -2.82 -9.64
C LEU A 114 12.38 -4.32 -9.29
N THR A 115 12.58 -4.63 -8.03
CA THR A 115 12.72 -5.99 -7.53
C THR A 115 11.72 -6.25 -6.42
N ALA A 116 10.95 -7.34 -6.53
CA ALA A 116 10.08 -7.78 -5.45
C ALA A 116 10.92 -8.30 -4.27
N LEU A 117 10.48 -8.02 -3.03
CA LEU A 117 11.19 -8.53 -1.85
C LEU A 117 11.26 -10.07 -1.83
N ALA A 118 10.24 -10.73 -2.40
CA ALA A 118 10.21 -12.19 -2.52
C ALA A 118 11.25 -12.74 -3.50
N ASP A 119 11.71 -11.95 -4.47
CA ASP A 119 12.61 -12.38 -5.53
C ASP A 119 14.09 -12.07 -5.22
N LEU A 120 14.38 -11.40 -4.10
CA LEU A 120 15.74 -10.99 -3.74
C LEU A 120 16.72 -12.16 -3.70
N ARG A 121 16.29 -13.30 -3.17
CA ARG A 121 17.12 -14.50 -3.07
C ARG A 121 17.49 -15.07 -4.45
N ASP A 122 16.55 -15.07 -5.37
CA ASP A 122 16.78 -15.57 -6.72
C ASP A 122 17.72 -14.63 -7.49
N LYS A 123 17.60 -13.31 -7.25
CA LYS A 123 18.48 -12.30 -7.84
C LYS A 123 19.93 -12.37 -7.36
N ALA A 124 20.18 -12.99 -6.23
CA ALA A 124 21.54 -13.17 -5.71
C ALA A 124 22.43 -14.01 -6.66
N ALA A 125 21.84 -14.82 -7.54
CA ALA A 125 22.59 -15.54 -8.56
C ALA A 125 23.14 -14.63 -9.68
N GLU A 126 22.50 -13.47 -9.90
CA GLU A 126 22.88 -12.48 -10.91
C GLU A 126 23.85 -11.42 -10.33
N ASP A 127 23.65 -11.05 -9.06
CA ASP A 127 24.40 -10.02 -8.36
C ASP A 127 24.47 -10.34 -6.85
N GLU A 128 25.67 -10.58 -6.33
CA GLU A 128 25.89 -10.98 -4.94
C GLU A 128 25.37 -9.99 -3.89
N ARG A 129 25.21 -8.71 -4.26
CA ARG A 129 24.63 -7.67 -3.37
C ARG A 129 23.22 -8.05 -2.91
N TYR A 130 22.46 -8.73 -3.76
CA TYR A 130 21.10 -9.19 -3.40
C TYR A 130 21.13 -10.24 -2.28
N ALA A 131 22.19 -11.03 -2.13
CA ALA A 131 22.29 -12.04 -1.07
C ALA A 131 22.21 -11.41 0.33
N GLY A 132 23.00 -10.36 0.57
CA GLY A 132 22.98 -9.66 1.86
C GLY A 132 21.66 -8.94 2.13
N LEU A 133 21.06 -8.35 1.09
CA LEU A 133 19.75 -7.72 1.22
C LEU A 133 18.66 -8.76 1.53
N ALA A 134 18.68 -9.92 0.85
CA ALA A 134 17.78 -11.03 1.10
C ALA A 134 17.89 -11.54 2.54
N ASP A 135 19.11 -11.75 3.05
CA ASP A 135 19.36 -12.21 4.43
C ASP A 135 18.69 -11.28 5.45
N ILE A 136 18.81 -9.96 5.25
CA ILE A 136 18.22 -8.95 6.14
C ILE A 136 16.68 -9.00 6.07
N VAL A 137 16.11 -9.01 4.86
CA VAL A 137 14.67 -9.05 4.66
C VAL A 137 14.07 -10.35 5.21
N GLU A 138 14.69 -11.50 4.95
CA GLU A 138 14.24 -12.79 5.47
C GLU A 138 14.30 -12.85 7.01
N SER A 139 15.38 -12.31 7.62
CA SER A 139 15.48 -12.22 9.08
C SER A 139 14.38 -11.34 9.69
N ASN A 140 13.86 -10.37 8.93
CA ASN A 140 12.72 -9.53 9.28
C ASN A 140 11.38 -10.08 8.74
N LYS A 141 11.24 -11.39 8.61
CA LYS A 141 10.00 -12.08 8.19
C LYS A 141 9.52 -11.70 6.78
N GLY A 142 10.43 -11.36 5.88
CA GLY A 142 10.12 -10.94 4.51
C GLY A 142 9.62 -9.50 4.39
N LEU A 143 9.70 -8.70 5.44
CA LEU A 143 9.26 -7.31 5.46
C LEU A 143 10.42 -6.34 5.30
N TRP A 144 10.15 -5.22 4.63
CA TRP A 144 11.11 -4.12 4.54
C TRP A 144 11.39 -3.52 5.93
N CYS A 145 12.61 -3.07 6.15
CA CYS A 145 13.00 -2.50 7.44
C CYS A 145 14.18 -1.52 7.30
N PRO A 146 14.45 -0.69 8.33
CA PRO A 146 15.55 0.28 8.29
C PRO A 146 16.94 -0.34 8.07
N ALA A 147 17.16 -1.59 8.46
CA ALA A 147 18.43 -2.28 8.20
C ALA A 147 18.57 -2.62 6.71
N ALA A 148 17.51 -3.09 6.06
CA ALA A 148 17.48 -3.36 4.63
C ALA A 148 17.68 -2.07 3.82
N GLU A 149 17.04 -0.96 4.24
CA GLU A 149 17.22 0.35 3.61
C GLU A 149 18.68 0.82 3.68
N ARG A 150 19.30 0.77 4.85
CA ARG A 150 20.70 1.15 4.99
C ARG A 150 21.61 0.32 4.09
N TYR A 151 21.42 -1.01 4.10
CA TYR A 151 22.18 -1.91 3.26
C TYR A 151 22.03 -1.57 1.78
N LEU A 152 20.77 -1.33 1.32
CA LEU A 152 20.50 -0.95 -0.06
C LEU A 152 21.22 0.36 -0.43
N LEU A 153 21.11 1.39 0.40
CA LEU A 153 21.73 2.69 0.15
C LEU A 153 23.27 2.62 0.15
N GLU A 154 23.87 1.71 0.90
CA GLU A 154 25.32 1.51 0.93
C GLU A 154 25.85 0.77 -0.32
N HIS A 155 25.03 -0.12 -0.93
CA HIS A 155 25.50 -1.01 -1.98
C HIS A 155 25.02 -0.64 -3.40
N TRP A 156 23.97 0.16 -3.54
CA TRP A 156 23.42 0.61 -4.83
C TRP A 156 23.44 2.12 -5.02
N ALA A 157 24.06 2.89 -4.11
CA ALA A 157 24.17 4.33 -4.32
C ALA A 157 24.89 4.63 -5.65
N CYS A 158 24.34 5.59 -6.41
CA CYS A 158 25.01 6.13 -7.57
C CYS A 158 26.34 6.76 -7.11
N THR A 159 27.45 6.36 -7.70
CA THR A 159 28.73 7.09 -7.56
C THR A 159 28.61 8.37 -8.38
N GLU A 160 28.84 9.52 -7.72
CA GLU A 160 28.96 10.84 -8.39
C GLU A 160 30.01 10.87 -9.48
#